data_c851c90134c36ef3936c2b44f543e537
#
_entry.id   c851c90134c36ef3936c2b44f543e537
#
_cell.length_a   1.000
_cell.length_b   1.000
_cell.length_c   1.000
_cell.angle_alpha   90.00
_cell.angle_beta   90.00
_cell.angle_gamma   90.00
#
_symmetry.space_group_name_H-M   'P 1'
#
loop_
_entity.id
_entity.type
_entity.pdbx_description
1 polymer ?
#
loop_
_entity_poly.entity_id
_entity_poly.type
_entity_poly.pdbx_seq_one_letter_code
_entity_poly.pdbx_strand_id
1 'polypeptide(L)'
;MEKYIISVDGGGTKTKAIAYDKDASEIASFISGPGSAAVVSEDEVWNNVIESIDGLLQLIDNNNILVYIQVGLSAYSILEQIEKRKEELTKKYNCLVDIASDTLIACYSIIKDKYEQGVVALAGTGVAVFGMSFTDTCLIGGWGHIIRELGSAYATVHHMALNIIDTLENGHHLSTFQSDFINYLHENNINDLKHLFYFHSKTKIASLVTFIKKYAEEGFDEAKSLLYKEGTYLADQTLKAINKLHLTNNYVVGLRGGFVQRNSGDVVRGFIDTLRNNNVNVLIISDSDDPAIGGYFIAKKKNLI
;
A
#
# COMPACT_ATOMS: atom_id res chain seq x y z
N MET A 1 -8.66 3.63 -34.93
CA MET A 1 -7.59 3.82 -33.93
C MET A 1 -8.25 4.15 -32.61
N GLU A 2 -8.15 3.26 -31.66
CA GLU A 2 -8.69 3.49 -30.33
C GLU A 2 -7.63 4.14 -29.44
N LYS A 3 -8.06 5.05 -28.58
CA LYS A 3 -7.18 5.68 -27.59
C LYS A 3 -7.01 4.76 -26.38
N TYR A 4 -5.82 4.77 -25.83
CA TYR A 4 -5.54 4.09 -24.57
C TYR A 4 -4.56 4.90 -23.70
N ILE A 5 -4.51 4.56 -22.45
CA ILE A 5 -3.53 5.10 -21.50
C ILE A 5 -2.69 3.96 -20.90
N ILE A 6 -1.53 4.30 -20.35
CA ILE A 6 -0.74 3.39 -19.53
C ILE A 6 -0.71 3.93 -18.10
N SER A 7 -0.95 3.06 -17.15
CA SER A 7 -0.75 3.34 -15.73
C SER A 7 0.32 2.41 -15.17
N VAL A 8 1.32 2.98 -14.51
CA VAL A 8 2.45 2.27 -13.92
C VAL A 8 2.37 2.35 -12.41
N ASP A 9 2.41 1.18 -11.74
CA ASP A 9 2.48 1.04 -10.28
C ASP A 9 3.83 0.45 -9.89
N GLY A 10 4.74 1.31 -9.40
CA GLY A 10 6.10 0.96 -9.00
C GLY A 10 6.23 0.81 -7.49
N GLY A 11 6.24 -0.44 -7.03
CA GLY A 11 6.38 -0.82 -5.63
C GLY A 11 7.77 -1.35 -5.26
N GLY A 12 7.94 -1.72 -3.99
CA GLY A 12 9.22 -2.22 -3.48
C GLY A 12 9.67 -3.59 -4.01
N THR A 13 8.81 -4.32 -4.72
CA THR A 13 9.09 -5.68 -5.21
C THR A 13 9.07 -5.76 -6.74
N LYS A 14 8.23 -4.96 -7.38
CA LYS A 14 8.00 -4.97 -8.82
C LYS A 14 7.46 -3.61 -9.28
N THR A 15 7.58 -3.37 -10.58
CA THR A 15 6.88 -2.31 -11.32
C THR A 15 5.92 -2.96 -12.29
N LYS A 16 4.64 -2.62 -12.24
CA LYS A 16 3.62 -3.14 -13.14
C LYS A 16 3.07 -2.01 -14.01
N ALA A 17 3.19 -2.14 -15.31
CA ALA A 17 2.54 -1.28 -16.28
C ALA A 17 1.28 -1.96 -16.82
N ILE A 18 0.17 -1.24 -16.89
CA ILE A 18 -1.12 -1.72 -17.42
C ILE A 18 -1.65 -0.71 -18.41
N ALA A 19 -2.06 -1.19 -19.58
CA ALA A 19 -2.77 -0.39 -20.57
C ALA A 19 -4.28 -0.52 -20.38
N TYR A 20 -4.98 0.60 -20.35
CA TYR A 20 -6.43 0.66 -20.24
C TYR A 20 -7.05 1.36 -21.45
N ASP A 21 -8.13 0.78 -21.98
CA ASP A 21 -8.96 1.41 -23.01
C ASP A 21 -9.87 2.51 -22.42
N LYS A 22 -10.71 3.11 -23.28
CA LYS A 22 -11.66 4.17 -22.88
C LYS A 22 -12.75 3.70 -21.88
N ASP A 23 -12.97 2.40 -21.77
CA ASP A 23 -13.98 1.78 -20.90
C ASP A 23 -13.37 1.22 -19.61
N ALA A 24 -12.11 1.54 -19.31
CA ALA A 24 -11.32 1.05 -18.17
C ALA A 24 -11.01 -0.45 -18.23
N SER A 25 -11.12 -1.08 -19.41
CA SER A 25 -10.74 -2.48 -19.58
C SER A 25 -9.23 -2.62 -19.77
N GLU A 26 -8.62 -3.60 -19.11
CA GLU A 26 -7.20 -3.91 -19.30
C GLU A 26 -6.98 -4.49 -20.70
N ILE A 27 -6.13 -3.84 -21.50
CA ILE A 27 -5.71 -4.31 -22.82
C ILE A 27 -4.58 -5.31 -22.70
N ALA A 28 -3.55 -4.95 -21.92
CA ALA A 28 -2.35 -5.73 -21.66
C ALA A 28 -1.67 -5.25 -20.40
N SER A 29 -0.78 -6.08 -19.83
CA SER A 29 0.08 -5.68 -18.72
C SER A 29 1.48 -6.30 -18.83
N PHE A 30 2.47 -5.62 -18.24
CA PHE A 30 3.85 -6.08 -18.18
C PHE A 30 4.45 -5.77 -16.80
N ILE A 31 5.35 -6.63 -16.33
CA ILE A 31 5.99 -6.52 -15.01
C ILE A 31 7.51 -6.51 -15.19
N SER A 32 8.16 -5.56 -14.53
CA SER A 32 9.62 -5.45 -14.42
C SER A 32 10.07 -5.47 -12.95
N GLY A 33 11.32 -5.11 -12.68
CA GLY A 33 11.94 -5.06 -11.36
C GLY A 33 11.32 -4.00 -10.42
N PRO A 34 11.92 -3.82 -9.21
CA PRO A 34 11.42 -2.89 -8.20
C PRO A 34 11.33 -1.43 -8.69
N GLY A 35 10.24 -0.73 -8.34
CA GLY A 35 10.00 0.69 -8.64
C GLY A 35 10.07 1.59 -7.41
N SER A 36 10.93 1.30 -6.44
CA SER A 36 11.04 2.06 -5.19
C SER A 36 12.48 2.45 -4.87
N ALA A 37 12.76 3.74 -4.77
CA ALA A 37 14.07 4.26 -4.38
C ALA A 37 14.46 3.94 -2.92
N ALA A 38 13.55 3.39 -2.12
CA ALA A 38 13.86 2.84 -0.79
C ALA A 38 14.46 1.42 -0.86
N VAL A 39 14.46 0.78 -2.02
CA VAL A 39 14.86 -0.63 -2.20
C VAL A 39 16.02 -0.76 -3.19
N VAL A 40 15.99 0.00 -4.28
CA VAL A 40 17.01 0.00 -5.34
C VAL A 40 17.47 1.42 -5.63
N SER A 41 18.55 1.59 -6.40
CA SER A 41 19.02 2.91 -6.82
C SER A 41 17.98 3.65 -7.69
N GLU A 42 18.03 4.97 -7.69
CA GLU A 42 17.12 5.78 -8.51
C GLU A 42 17.23 5.44 -10.01
N ASP A 43 18.45 5.23 -10.52
CA ASP A 43 18.65 4.82 -11.90
C ASP A 43 18.00 3.46 -12.22
N GLU A 44 18.05 2.52 -11.29
CA GLU A 44 17.38 1.22 -11.43
C GLU A 44 15.85 1.37 -11.39
N VAL A 45 15.31 2.25 -10.55
CA VAL A 45 13.87 2.58 -10.58
C VAL A 45 13.45 3.05 -11.96
N TRP A 46 14.17 4.01 -12.55
CA TRP A 46 13.83 4.53 -13.87
C TRP A 46 14.02 3.51 -14.99
N ASN A 47 15.04 2.67 -14.91
CA ASN A 47 15.22 1.56 -15.86
C ASN A 47 14.04 0.57 -15.79
N ASN A 48 13.61 0.21 -14.59
CA ASN A 48 12.46 -0.69 -14.40
C ASN A 48 11.15 -0.07 -14.88
N VAL A 49 10.93 1.24 -14.67
CA VAL A 49 9.78 1.97 -15.23
C VAL A 49 9.79 1.92 -16.76
N ILE A 50 10.93 2.24 -17.38
CA ILE A 50 11.07 2.21 -18.83
C ILE A 50 10.87 0.79 -19.36
N GLU A 51 11.48 -0.21 -18.76
CA GLU A 51 11.31 -1.62 -19.14
C GLU A 51 9.85 -2.06 -19.07
N SER A 52 9.12 -1.65 -18.01
CA SER A 52 7.71 -2.00 -17.87
C SER A 52 6.84 -1.41 -18.97
N ILE A 53 7.11 -0.16 -19.38
CA ILE A 53 6.37 0.51 -20.44
C ILE A 53 6.78 -0.05 -21.82
N ASP A 54 8.07 -0.18 -22.11
CA ASP A 54 8.56 -0.68 -23.39
C ASP A 54 8.12 -2.13 -23.64
N GLY A 55 8.17 -2.98 -22.60
CA GLY A 55 7.67 -4.36 -22.67
C GLY A 55 6.16 -4.43 -22.90
N LEU A 56 5.40 -3.54 -22.24
CA LEU A 56 3.96 -3.46 -22.45
C LEU A 56 3.61 -3.01 -23.89
N LEU A 57 4.32 -2.02 -24.43
CA LEU A 57 4.08 -1.51 -25.78
C LEU A 57 4.29 -2.58 -26.88
N GLN A 58 5.16 -3.57 -26.64
CA GLN A 58 5.34 -4.70 -27.56
C GLN A 58 4.13 -5.67 -27.59
N LEU A 59 3.25 -5.61 -26.59
CA LEU A 59 2.05 -6.46 -26.50
C LEU A 59 0.81 -5.79 -27.10
N ILE A 60 0.88 -4.50 -27.46
CA ILE A 60 -0.26 -3.70 -27.94
C ILE A 60 -0.16 -3.50 -29.45
N ASP A 61 -1.30 -3.58 -30.13
CA ASP A 61 -1.39 -3.32 -31.58
C ASP A 61 -1.01 -1.85 -31.88
N ASN A 62 -0.09 -1.66 -32.83
CA ASN A 62 0.41 -0.37 -33.29
C ASN A 62 -0.68 0.54 -33.92
N ASN A 63 -1.88 0.02 -34.16
CA ASN A 63 -3.02 0.80 -34.63
C ASN A 63 -3.70 1.63 -33.53
N ASN A 64 -3.37 1.41 -32.27
CA ASN A 64 -3.94 2.16 -31.15
C ASN A 64 -3.07 3.37 -30.79
N ILE A 65 -3.69 4.42 -30.25
CA ILE A 65 -3.02 5.70 -29.94
C ILE A 65 -2.83 5.81 -28.42
N LEU A 66 -1.58 5.79 -27.98
CA LEU A 66 -1.22 6.12 -26.61
C LEU A 66 -1.38 7.64 -26.38
N VAL A 67 -2.25 8.03 -25.46
CA VAL A 67 -2.53 9.45 -25.17
C VAL A 67 -1.97 9.95 -23.85
N TYR A 68 -1.71 9.04 -22.91
CA TYR A 68 -1.27 9.41 -21.56
C TYR A 68 -0.55 8.27 -20.85
N ILE A 69 0.45 8.62 -20.05
CA ILE A 69 1.10 7.70 -19.11
C ILE A 69 1.05 8.32 -17.71
N GLN A 70 0.49 7.59 -16.75
CA GLN A 70 0.59 7.92 -15.33
C GLN A 70 1.59 6.97 -14.68
N VAL A 71 2.65 7.51 -14.09
CA VAL A 71 3.63 6.74 -13.31
C VAL A 71 3.40 7.01 -11.82
N GLY A 72 3.18 5.95 -11.04
CA GLY A 72 3.10 5.98 -9.58
C GLY A 72 4.26 5.24 -8.95
N LEU A 73 4.99 5.90 -8.07
CA LEU A 73 6.19 5.33 -7.47
C LEU A 73 6.15 5.36 -5.95
N SER A 74 6.47 4.23 -5.36
CA SER A 74 6.73 4.14 -3.92
C SER A 74 8.01 4.90 -3.57
N ALA A 75 8.05 5.48 -2.37
CA ALA A 75 9.15 6.35 -1.94
C ALA A 75 9.38 7.58 -2.87
N TYR A 76 8.34 8.04 -3.53
CA TYR A 76 8.35 9.19 -4.44
C TYR A 76 9.04 10.44 -3.86
N SER A 77 8.88 10.70 -2.56
CA SER A 77 9.42 11.90 -1.88
C SER A 77 10.94 11.97 -1.79
N ILE A 78 11.65 10.87 -2.05
CA ILE A 78 13.11 10.83 -2.04
C ILE A 78 13.72 10.77 -3.44
N LEU A 79 12.89 10.74 -4.49
CA LEU A 79 13.35 10.81 -5.89
C LEU A 79 13.76 12.23 -6.24
N GLU A 80 14.81 12.34 -7.03
CA GLU A 80 15.33 13.62 -7.51
C GLU A 80 14.92 13.87 -8.97
N GLN A 81 15.02 15.10 -9.42
CA GLN A 81 14.83 15.53 -10.83
C GLN A 81 13.53 15.02 -11.49
N ILE A 82 12.44 14.89 -10.76
CA ILE A 82 11.16 14.38 -11.25
C ILE A 82 10.69 15.08 -12.54
N GLU A 83 10.75 16.43 -12.58
CA GLU A 83 10.31 17.18 -13.75
C GLU A 83 11.16 16.88 -15.00
N LYS A 84 12.47 16.71 -14.83
CA LYS A 84 13.36 16.30 -15.91
C LYS A 84 13.01 14.91 -16.43
N ARG A 85 12.77 13.96 -15.53
CA ARG A 85 12.34 12.60 -15.91
C ARG A 85 11.00 12.59 -16.62
N LYS A 86 10.07 13.42 -16.17
CA LYS A 86 8.79 13.63 -16.83
C LYS A 86 8.95 14.13 -18.27
N GLU A 87 9.81 15.13 -18.49
CA GLU A 87 10.12 15.64 -19.83
C GLU A 87 10.77 14.58 -20.72
N GLU A 88 11.76 13.83 -20.21
CA GLU A 88 12.44 12.74 -20.91
C GLU A 88 11.44 11.65 -21.37
N LEU A 89 10.55 11.20 -20.47
CA LEU A 89 9.54 10.18 -20.77
C LEU A 89 8.48 10.73 -21.75
N THR A 90 8.03 11.98 -21.58
CA THR A 90 7.11 12.65 -22.51
C THR A 90 7.69 12.67 -23.93
N LYS A 91 8.96 13.01 -24.06
CA LYS A 91 9.66 13.03 -25.37
C LYS A 91 9.84 11.63 -25.93
N LYS A 92 10.20 10.64 -25.08
CA LYS A 92 10.41 9.26 -25.50
C LYS A 92 9.15 8.62 -26.04
N TYR A 93 8.02 8.78 -25.35
CA TYR A 93 6.76 8.12 -25.71
C TYR A 93 5.82 8.99 -26.55
N ASN A 94 6.20 10.24 -26.85
CA ASN A 94 5.42 11.19 -27.62
C ASN A 94 3.97 11.34 -27.13
N CYS A 95 3.76 11.33 -25.82
CA CYS A 95 2.47 11.53 -25.15
C CYS A 95 2.67 12.25 -23.81
N LEU A 96 1.59 12.77 -23.23
CA LEU A 96 1.66 13.38 -21.92
C LEU A 96 2.00 12.33 -20.85
N VAL A 97 3.01 12.62 -20.02
CA VAL A 97 3.42 11.78 -18.89
C VAL A 97 3.28 12.56 -17.60
N ASP A 98 2.70 11.95 -16.57
CA ASP A 98 2.74 12.46 -15.21
C ASP A 98 3.37 11.42 -14.27
N ILE A 99 4.09 11.92 -13.27
CA ILE A 99 4.76 11.11 -12.25
C ILE A 99 4.25 11.56 -10.88
N ALA A 100 3.83 10.61 -10.04
CA ALA A 100 3.29 10.88 -8.72
C ALA A 100 3.64 9.75 -7.74
N SER A 101 3.20 9.88 -6.50
CA SER A 101 3.27 8.77 -5.55
C SER A 101 2.29 7.64 -5.92
N ASP A 102 2.66 6.40 -5.62
CA ASP A 102 1.78 5.23 -5.69
C ASP A 102 0.50 5.43 -4.87
N THR A 103 0.60 6.13 -3.74
CA THR A 103 -0.53 6.45 -2.85
C THR A 103 -1.57 7.35 -3.52
N LEU A 104 -1.16 8.30 -4.38
CA LEU A 104 -2.09 9.12 -5.15
C LEU A 104 -2.88 8.26 -6.14
N ILE A 105 -2.22 7.38 -6.86
CA ILE A 105 -2.87 6.47 -7.81
C ILE A 105 -3.83 5.53 -7.07
N ALA A 106 -3.39 4.96 -5.95
CA ALA A 106 -4.24 4.14 -5.11
C ALA A 106 -5.47 4.91 -4.61
N CYS A 107 -5.34 6.21 -4.29
CA CYS A 107 -6.48 7.04 -3.91
C CYS A 107 -7.47 7.21 -5.06
N TYR A 108 -7.00 7.49 -6.27
CA TYR A 108 -7.87 7.59 -7.44
C TYR A 108 -8.55 6.27 -7.79
N SER A 109 -7.91 5.12 -7.50
CA SER A 109 -8.55 3.80 -7.68
C SER A 109 -9.76 3.58 -6.76
N ILE A 110 -9.84 4.31 -5.63
CA ILE A 110 -10.96 4.28 -4.69
C ILE A 110 -12.01 5.34 -5.02
N ILE A 111 -11.57 6.56 -5.29
CA ILE A 111 -12.44 7.69 -5.61
C ILE A 111 -13.18 7.43 -6.94
N LYS A 112 -12.44 6.89 -7.92
CA LYS A 112 -12.93 6.66 -9.29
C LYS A 112 -13.46 7.97 -9.88
N ASP A 113 -14.63 7.91 -10.53
CA ASP A 113 -15.38 9.05 -11.05
C ASP A 113 -16.63 9.41 -10.21
N LYS A 114 -16.75 8.77 -9.04
CA LYS A 114 -17.92 8.91 -8.15
C LYS A 114 -17.72 9.94 -7.04
N TYR A 115 -16.48 10.10 -6.61
CA TYR A 115 -16.11 11.00 -5.53
C TYR A 115 -15.00 11.94 -5.98
N GLU A 116 -14.91 13.09 -5.34
CA GLU A 116 -13.82 14.05 -5.56
C GLU A 116 -12.86 14.09 -4.39
N GLN A 117 -13.27 13.50 -3.27
CA GLN A 117 -12.52 13.45 -2.03
C GLN A 117 -12.47 12.02 -1.51
N GLY A 118 -11.37 11.66 -0.85
CA GLY A 118 -11.24 10.35 -0.25
C GLY A 118 -9.98 10.17 0.56
N VAL A 119 -9.96 9.08 1.30
CA VAL A 119 -8.81 8.62 2.07
C VAL A 119 -8.56 7.17 1.71
N VAL A 120 -7.34 6.81 1.40
CA VAL A 120 -6.92 5.41 1.23
C VAL A 120 -5.92 5.03 2.33
N ALA A 121 -6.24 3.97 3.05
CA ALA A 121 -5.35 3.34 4.01
C ALA A 121 -4.68 2.13 3.34
N LEU A 122 -3.37 2.22 3.13
CA LEU A 122 -2.55 1.19 2.51
C LEU A 122 -1.80 0.43 3.59
N ALA A 123 -2.12 -0.85 3.78
CA ALA A 123 -1.47 -1.70 4.78
C ALA A 123 -0.96 -3.01 4.14
N GLY A 124 0.34 -3.11 4.08
CA GLY A 124 1.08 -4.28 3.57
C GLY A 124 2.20 -4.65 4.54
N THR A 125 3.41 -4.80 4.03
CA THR A 125 4.64 -4.91 4.86
C THR A 125 4.81 -3.69 5.76
N GLY A 126 4.49 -2.50 5.25
CA GLY A 126 4.38 -1.24 5.98
C GLY A 126 3.01 -0.61 5.82
N VAL A 127 2.86 0.63 6.29
CA VAL A 127 1.61 1.37 6.26
C VAL A 127 1.81 2.80 5.78
N ALA A 128 0.85 3.30 5.03
CA ALA A 128 0.69 4.72 4.71
C ALA A 128 -0.81 5.02 4.52
N VAL A 129 -1.26 6.17 4.98
CA VAL A 129 -2.62 6.66 4.74
C VAL A 129 -2.53 7.95 3.94
N PHE A 130 -3.08 7.94 2.74
CA PHE A 130 -3.13 9.10 1.86
C PHE A 130 -4.56 9.63 1.79
N GLY A 131 -4.70 10.94 1.95
CA GLY A 131 -5.99 11.62 1.81
C GLY A 131 -5.92 12.71 0.76
N MET A 132 -7.06 12.95 0.10
CA MET A 132 -7.25 14.01 -0.88
C MET A 132 -8.60 14.70 -0.65
N SER A 133 -8.56 16.04 -0.60
CA SER A 133 -9.72 16.93 -0.67
C SER A 133 -9.78 17.63 -2.02
N PHE A 134 -10.68 18.61 -2.18
CA PHE A 134 -10.79 19.41 -3.41
C PHE A 134 -9.50 20.21 -3.71
N THR A 135 -8.80 20.66 -2.67
CA THR A 135 -7.66 21.58 -2.78
C THR A 135 -6.36 21.00 -2.26
N ASP A 136 -6.43 20.05 -1.34
CA ASP A 136 -5.27 19.61 -0.57
C ASP A 136 -5.13 18.09 -0.56
N THR A 137 -3.91 17.66 -0.31
CA THR A 137 -3.58 16.25 -0.04
C THR A 137 -2.83 16.13 1.27
N CYS A 138 -2.88 14.96 1.87
CA CYS A 138 -2.04 14.65 3.02
C CYS A 138 -1.56 13.20 3.01
N LEU A 139 -0.39 13.00 3.59
CA LEU A 139 0.13 11.68 3.93
C LEU A 139 0.24 11.58 5.45
N ILE A 140 -0.30 10.50 6.01
CA ILE A 140 -0.19 10.12 7.42
C ILE A 140 0.50 8.76 7.51
N GLY A 141 1.48 8.61 8.38
CA GLY A 141 2.32 7.42 8.42
C GLY A 141 3.40 7.43 7.35
N GLY A 142 3.86 6.24 6.94
CA GLY A 142 4.91 6.13 5.92
C GLY A 142 6.33 6.49 6.41
N TRP A 143 6.54 6.63 7.71
CA TRP A 143 7.83 6.99 8.31
C TRP A 143 8.86 5.85 8.31
N GLY A 144 8.41 4.64 7.98
CA GLY A 144 9.24 3.45 8.03
C GLY A 144 9.38 2.83 9.43
N HIS A 145 9.77 1.58 9.45
CA HIS A 145 9.73 0.72 10.65
C HIS A 145 10.74 1.14 11.74
N ILE A 146 11.80 1.84 11.39
CA ILE A 146 12.81 2.30 12.35
C ILE A 146 12.28 3.48 13.17
N ILE A 147 11.46 4.34 12.55
CA ILE A 147 10.94 5.55 13.20
C ILE A 147 9.58 5.26 13.83
N ARG A 148 8.61 4.85 13.01
CA ARG A 148 7.25 4.60 13.46
C ARG A 148 6.46 3.78 12.42
N GLU A 149 6.04 2.59 12.84
CA GLU A 149 5.18 1.71 12.04
C GLU A 149 4.04 1.20 12.91
N LEU A 150 2.77 1.44 12.53
CA LEU A 150 1.57 1.00 13.23
C LEU A 150 0.49 0.64 12.21
N GLY A 151 -0.17 -0.51 12.34
CA GLY A 151 -1.23 -0.94 11.42
C GLY A 151 -0.71 -1.70 10.20
N SER A 152 0.41 -2.40 10.32
CA SER A 152 1.03 -3.16 9.23
C SER A 152 1.41 -4.58 9.65
N ALA A 153 1.76 -5.43 8.67
CA ALA A 153 2.27 -6.77 8.94
C ALA A 153 3.55 -6.75 9.80
N TYR A 154 4.47 -5.82 9.52
CA TYR A 154 5.66 -5.65 10.35
C TYR A 154 5.30 -5.26 11.78
N ALA A 155 4.42 -4.27 11.95
CA ALA A 155 3.99 -3.80 13.27
C ALA A 155 3.33 -4.90 14.09
N THR A 156 2.52 -5.76 13.45
CA THR A 156 1.89 -6.91 14.12
C THR A 156 2.93 -7.84 14.74
N VAL A 157 3.97 -8.20 13.98
CA VAL A 157 5.05 -9.08 14.47
C VAL A 157 5.89 -8.37 15.54
N HIS A 158 6.14 -7.08 15.37
CA HIS A 158 6.84 -6.29 16.39
C HIS A 158 6.06 -6.22 17.70
N HIS A 159 4.75 -5.97 17.67
CA HIS A 159 3.92 -5.96 18.87
C HIS A 159 3.80 -7.35 19.51
N MET A 160 3.82 -8.43 18.72
CA MET A 160 3.91 -9.79 19.25
C MET A 160 5.21 -9.97 20.07
N ALA A 161 6.34 -9.52 19.53
CA ALA A 161 7.63 -9.58 20.23
C ALA A 161 7.61 -8.75 21.53
N LEU A 162 7.05 -7.53 21.50
CA LEU A 162 6.90 -6.69 22.69
C LEU A 162 6.02 -7.37 23.75
N ASN A 163 4.89 -7.96 23.35
CA ASN A 163 4.01 -8.68 24.28
C ASN A 163 4.71 -9.87 24.95
N ILE A 164 5.58 -10.59 24.22
CA ILE A 164 6.39 -11.68 24.78
C ILE A 164 7.38 -11.14 25.82
N ILE A 165 8.09 -10.05 25.46
CA ILE A 165 9.05 -9.41 26.37
C ILE A 165 8.35 -8.93 27.64
N ASP A 166 7.25 -8.21 27.51
CA ASP A 166 6.46 -7.70 28.64
C ASP A 166 5.97 -8.84 29.54
N THR A 167 5.54 -9.98 28.97
CA THR A 167 5.11 -11.15 29.73
C THR A 167 6.25 -11.68 30.61
N LEU A 168 7.44 -11.84 30.04
CA LEU A 168 8.60 -12.37 30.76
C LEU A 168 9.17 -11.38 31.77
N GLU A 169 9.25 -10.10 31.45
CA GLU A 169 9.78 -9.06 32.35
C GLU A 169 8.88 -8.83 33.55
N ASN A 170 7.56 -9.06 33.40
CA ASN A 170 6.61 -9.05 34.52
C ASN A 170 6.61 -10.36 35.34
N GLY A 171 7.49 -11.32 35.02
CA GLY A 171 7.60 -12.59 35.75
C GLY A 171 6.47 -13.59 35.47
N HIS A 172 5.75 -13.41 34.36
CA HIS A 172 4.68 -14.31 33.93
C HIS A 172 5.20 -15.42 33.01
N HIS A 173 4.49 -16.54 32.97
CA HIS A 173 4.74 -17.59 31.97
C HIS A 173 4.16 -17.19 30.61
N LEU A 174 4.88 -17.57 29.57
CA LEU A 174 4.38 -17.41 28.21
C LEU A 174 3.10 -18.22 27.99
N SER A 175 2.14 -17.66 27.28
CA SER A 175 0.99 -18.41 26.79
C SER A 175 1.42 -19.46 25.75
N THR A 176 0.54 -20.37 25.40
CA THR A 176 0.78 -21.36 24.33
C THR A 176 1.11 -20.64 23.01
N PHE A 177 0.34 -19.62 22.66
CA PHE A 177 0.55 -18.83 21.44
C PHE A 177 1.94 -18.14 21.42
N GLN A 178 2.34 -17.55 22.54
CA GLN A 178 3.66 -16.91 22.68
C GLN A 178 4.82 -17.91 22.63
N SER A 179 4.67 -19.05 23.32
CA SER A 179 5.67 -20.12 23.32
C SER A 179 5.84 -20.72 21.93
N ASP A 180 4.74 -20.97 21.23
CA ASP A 180 4.76 -21.52 19.88
C ASP A 180 5.36 -20.56 18.86
N PHE A 181 5.19 -19.23 19.06
CA PHE A 181 5.87 -18.24 18.22
C PHE A 181 7.39 -18.29 18.37
N ILE A 182 7.91 -18.37 19.63
CA ILE A 182 9.35 -18.53 19.87
C ILE A 182 9.86 -19.82 19.24
N ASN A 183 9.15 -20.94 19.42
CA ASN A 183 9.52 -22.23 18.82
C ASN A 183 9.52 -22.16 17.28
N TYR A 184 8.60 -21.40 16.68
CA TYR A 184 8.52 -21.20 15.23
C TYR A 184 9.71 -20.44 14.66
N LEU A 185 10.40 -19.61 15.45
CA LEU A 185 11.63 -18.95 15.05
C LEU A 185 12.84 -19.90 14.96
N HIS A 186 12.70 -21.17 15.35
CA HIS A 186 13.66 -22.29 15.24
C HIS A 186 14.84 -22.31 16.23
N GLU A 187 14.92 -21.38 17.16
CA GLU A 187 16.06 -21.32 18.08
C GLU A 187 15.68 -21.53 19.55
N ASN A 188 14.40 -21.60 19.87
CA ASN A 188 13.86 -21.92 21.21
C ASN A 188 14.34 -21.00 22.35
N ASN A 189 14.73 -19.75 22.04
CA ASN A 189 15.30 -18.82 23.01
C ASN A 189 14.75 -17.40 22.78
N ILE A 190 14.54 -16.64 23.86
CA ILE A 190 14.12 -15.23 23.78
C ILE A 190 15.12 -14.37 23.00
N ASN A 191 16.40 -14.73 22.96
CA ASN A 191 17.39 -14.03 22.15
C ASN A 191 17.12 -14.12 20.65
N ASP A 192 16.28 -15.07 20.22
CA ASP A 192 15.86 -15.20 18.81
C ASP A 192 15.06 -14.01 18.34
N LEU A 193 14.34 -13.34 19.25
CA LEU A 193 13.71 -12.06 18.95
C LEU A 193 14.74 -10.98 18.60
N LYS A 194 15.87 -10.92 19.31
CA LYS A 194 16.96 -9.99 18.95
C LYS A 194 17.52 -10.33 17.59
N HIS A 195 17.83 -11.62 17.35
CA HIS A 195 18.33 -12.08 16.05
C HIS A 195 17.35 -11.72 14.92
N LEU A 196 16.05 -11.95 15.11
CA LEU A 196 14.99 -11.62 14.16
C LEU A 196 15.03 -10.13 13.78
N PHE A 197 15.03 -9.22 14.76
CA PHE A 197 14.89 -7.78 14.48
C PHE A 197 16.20 -7.10 14.08
N TYR A 198 17.37 -7.63 14.46
CA TYR A 198 18.67 -7.03 14.12
C TYR A 198 19.27 -7.56 12.81
N PHE A 199 18.93 -8.76 12.39
CA PHE A 199 19.62 -9.42 11.27
C PHE A 199 18.72 -9.76 10.07
N HIS A 200 17.41 -9.59 10.19
CA HIS A 200 16.50 -9.85 9.08
C HIS A 200 15.88 -8.58 8.51
N SER A 201 15.54 -8.63 7.22
CA SER A 201 14.87 -7.53 6.53
C SER A 201 13.44 -7.31 7.06
N LYS A 202 12.94 -6.08 6.94
CA LYS A 202 11.54 -5.72 7.24
C LYS A 202 10.54 -6.70 6.61
N THR A 203 10.77 -7.08 5.35
CA THR A 203 9.90 -8.00 4.61
C THR A 203 9.88 -9.40 5.22
N LYS A 204 11.05 -9.91 5.65
CA LYS A 204 11.14 -11.22 6.32
C LYS A 204 10.40 -11.20 7.65
N ILE A 205 10.58 -10.15 8.46
CA ILE A 205 9.87 -9.99 9.74
C ILE A 205 8.37 -9.93 9.48
N ALA A 206 7.91 -9.07 8.58
CA ALA A 206 6.50 -8.93 8.23
C ALA A 206 5.86 -10.24 7.75
N SER A 207 6.62 -11.12 7.08
CA SER A 207 6.08 -12.41 6.60
C SER A 207 5.63 -13.34 7.73
N LEU A 208 6.16 -13.17 8.94
CA LEU A 208 5.76 -13.95 10.13
C LEU A 208 4.34 -13.65 10.61
N VAL A 209 3.69 -12.60 10.10
CA VAL A 209 2.27 -12.33 10.38
C VAL A 209 1.37 -13.50 9.98
N THR A 210 1.80 -14.34 9.04
CA THR A 210 1.07 -15.56 8.64
C THR A 210 0.93 -16.56 9.78
N PHE A 211 1.91 -16.63 10.68
CA PHE A 211 1.81 -17.41 11.92
C PHE A 211 0.69 -16.87 12.81
N ILE A 212 0.69 -15.56 13.07
CA ILE A 212 -0.32 -14.91 13.93
C ILE A 212 -1.72 -15.09 13.34
N LYS A 213 -1.85 -14.94 12.02
CA LYS A 213 -3.11 -15.19 11.31
C LYS A 213 -3.62 -16.61 11.53
N LYS A 214 -2.76 -17.63 11.38
CA LYS A 214 -3.13 -19.03 11.59
C LYS A 214 -3.75 -19.23 12.98
N TYR A 215 -3.11 -18.72 14.03
CA TYR A 215 -3.62 -18.81 15.39
C TYR A 215 -4.94 -18.05 15.60
N ALA A 216 -5.12 -16.91 14.96
CA ALA A 216 -6.39 -16.19 14.98
C ALA A 216 -7.52 -17.00 14.32
N GLU A 217 -7.25 -17.66 13.18
CA GLU A 217 -8.19 -18.57 12.50
C GLU A 217 -8.51 -19.83 13.34
N GLU A 218 -7.55 -20.33 14.10
CA GLU A 218 -7.73 -21.43 15.07
C GLU A 218 -8.50 -21.01 16.34
N GLY A 219 -8.77 -19.71 16.50
CA GLY A 219 -9.63 -19.20 17.57
C GLY A 219 -8.90 -18.56 18.74
N PHE A 220 -7.59 -18.43 18.74
CA PHE A 220 -6.82 -17.83 19.84
C PHE A 220 -7.12 -16.34 19.98
N ASP A 221 -7.68 -15.94 21.12
CA ASP A 221 -8.11 -14.57 21.38
C ASP A 221 -6.93 -13.58 21.43
N GLU A 222 -5.75 -14.00 21.87
CA GLU A 222 -4.54 -13.17 21.87
C GLU A 222 -4.15 -12.76 20.42
N ALA A 223 -4.18 -13.73 19.50
CA ALA A 223 -3.86 -13.48 18.09
C ALA A 223 -4.90 -12.59 17.42
N LYS A 224 -6.21 -12.84 17.69
CA LYS A 224 -7.31 -11.99 17.20
C LYS A 224 -7.20 -10.56 17.72
N SER A 225 -6.93 -10.41 19.02
CA SER A 225 -6.79 -9.10 19.67
C SER A 225 -5.62 -8.32 19.09
N LEU A 226 -4.50 -8.99 18.79
CA LEU A 226 -3.34 -8.37 18.17
C LEU A 226 -3.67 -7.84 16.77
N LEU A 227 -4.31 -8.64 15.92
CA LEU A 227 -4.74 -8.22 14.59
C LEU A 227 -5.81 -7.11 14.64
N TYR A 228 -6.78 -7.20 15.54
CA TYR A 228 -7.80 -6.18 15.75
C TYR A 228 -7.18 -4.83 16.13
N LYS A 229 -6.19 -4.83 17.01
CA LYS A 229 -5.47 -3.63 17.46
C LYS A 229 -4.71 -2.97 16.30
N GLU A 230 -4.13 -3.74 15.38
CA GLU A 230 -3.51 -3.17 14.18
C GLU A 230 -4.54 -2.49 13.26
N GLY A 231 -5.74 -3.06 13.15
CA GLY A 231 -6.87 -2.41 12.48
C GLY A 231 -7.25 -1.08 13.12
N THR A 232 -7.28 -1.03 14.45
CA THR A 232 -7.54 0.22 15.21
C THR A 232 -6.49 1.29 14.92
N TYR A 233 -5.20 0.93 14.95
CA TYR A 233 -4.12 1.87 14.62
C TYR A 233 -4.20 2.41 13.18
N LEU A 234 -4.63 1.58 12.24
CA LEU A 234 -4.84 1.99 10.86
C LEU A 234 -6.02 2.98 10.73
N ALA A 235 -7.11 2.72 11.47
CA ALA A 235 -8.25 3.63 11.55
C ALA A 235 -7.90 4.97 12.19
N ASP A 236 -7.09 4.98 13.26
CA ASP A 236 -6.62 6.21 13.90
C ASP A 236 -5.82 7.10 12.94
N GLN A 237 -4.99 6.50 12.08
CA GLN A 237 -4.29 7.24 11.04
C GLN A 237 -5.25 7.77 9.96
N THR A 238 -6.27 6.99 9.61
CA THR A 238 -7.33 7.41 8.68
C THR A 238 -8.11 8.60 9.24
N LEU A 239 -8.48 8.58 10.52
CA LEU A 239 -9.14 9.70 11.22
C LEU A 239 -8.26 10.96 11.20
N LYS A 240 -6.95 10.82 11.38
CA LYS A 240 -6.03 11.97 11.28
C LYS A 240 -6.03 12.58 9.88
N ALA A 241 -6.08 11.76 8.82
CA ALA A 241 -6.18 12.25 7.45
C ALA A 241 -7.52 12.97 7.20
N ILE A 242 -8.65 12.37 7.63
CA ILE A 242 -9.99 12.97 7.54
C ILE A 242 -10.03 14.35 8.23
N ASN A 243 -9.53 14.41 9.46
CA ASN A 243 -9.51 15.65 10.25
C ASN A 243 -8.57 16.70 9.64
N LYS A 244 -7.38 16.31 9.20
CA LYS A 244 -6.40 17.23 8.61
C LYS A 244 -6.90 17.87 7.32
N LEU A 245 -7.70 17.15 6.54
CA LEU A 245 -8.30 17.63 5.29
C LEU A 245 -9.70 18.21 5.47
N HIS A 246 -10.22 18.24 6.70
CA HIS A 246 -11.56 18.73 7.04
C HIS A 246 -12.67 18.06 6.21
N LEU A 247 -12.53 16.75 5.95
CA LEU A 247 -13.53 16.01 5.17
C LEU A 247 -14.81 15.83 5.98
N THR A 248 -15.93 16.34 5.48
CA THR A 248 -17.21 16.30 6.19
C THR A 248 -18.29 15.52 5.46
N ASN A 249 -18.38 15.68 4.14
CA ASN A 249 -19.43 15.10 3.31
C ASN A 249 -18.85 14.61 1.97
N ASN A 250 -19.53 13.64 1.37
CA ASN A 250 -19.25 13.13 0.02
C ASN A 250 -17.79 12.72 -0.22
N TYR A 251 -17.21 11.97 0.73
CA TYR A 251 -15.93 11.33 0.57
C TYR A 251 -16.04 9.82 0.76
N VAL A 252 -15.03 9.10 0.31
CA VAL A 252 -14.93 7.64 0.43
C VAL A 252 -13.66 7.25 1.18
N VAL A 253 -13.72 6.16 1.93
CA VAL A 253 -12.56 5.57 2.57
C VAL A 253 -12.22 4.25 1.89
N GLY A 254 -10.99 4.10 1.44
CA GLY A 254 -10.46 2.87 0.89
C GLY A 254 -9.54 2.16 1.88
N LEU A 255 -9.61 0.85 1.91
CA LEU A 255 -8.74 -0.02 2.71
C LEU A 255 -8.07 -1.03 1.77
N ARG A 256 -6.76 -0.93 1.60
CA ARG A 256 -6.01 -1.69 0.60
C ARG A 256 -4.71 -2.26 1.14
N GLY A 257 -4.16 -3.23 0.42
CA GLY A 257 -2.85 -3.81 0.66
C GLY A 257 -2.89 -5.25 1.15
N GLY A 258 -1.78 -5.96 0.92
CA GLY A 258 -1.69 -7.39 1.15
C GLY A 258 -1.87 -7.83 2.61
N PHE A 259 -1.60 -6.96 3.57
CA PHE A 259 -1.85 -7.24 4.98
C PHE A 259 -3.35 -7.33 5.26
N VAL A 260 -4.13 -6.37 4.78
CA VAL A 260 -5.58 -6.34 4.94
C VAL A 260 -6.25 -7.47 4.17
N GLN A 261 -5.89 -7.65 2.89
CA GLN A 261 -6.52 -8.65 2.04
C GLN A 261 -6.29 -10.08 2.52
N ARG A 262 -5.11 -10.38 3.08
CA ARG A 262 -4.74 -11.73 3.55
C ARG A 262 -5.14 -12.00 4.99
N ASN A 263 -5.38 -10.96 5.80
CA ASN A 263 -5.71 -11.06 7.23
C ASN A 263 -7.03 -10.35 7.55
N SER A 264 -8.01 -10.48 6.65
CA SER A 264 -9.16 -9.60 6.52
C SER A 264 -10.14 -9.59 7.72
N GLY A 265 -10.23 -10.65 8.51
CA GLY A 265 -11.25 -10.73 9.57
C GLY A 265 -11.05 -9.68 10.66
N ASP A 266 -10.06 -9.88 11.52
CA ASP A 266 -9.90 -9.06 12.74
C ASP A 266 -9.32 -7.67 12.44
N VAL A 267 -8.40 -7.54 11.48
CA VAL A 267 -7.84 -6.25 11.07
C VAL A 267 -8.94 -5.34 10.51
N VAL A 268 -9.75 -5.85 9.59
CA VAL A 268 -10.85 -5.08 8.98
C VAL A 268 -11.90 -4.72 10.02
N ARG A 269 -12.21 -5.65 10.95
CA ARG A 269 -13.14 -5.39 12.04
C ARG A 269 -12.65 -4.26 12.93
N GLY A 270 -11.40 -4.30 13.40
CA GLY A 270 -10.81 -3.24 14.21
C GLY A 270 -10.81 -1.88 13.50
N PHE A 271 -10.54 -1.87 12.19
CA PHE A 271 -10.61 -0.66 11.37
C PHE A 271 -12.04 -0.09 11.28
N ILE A 272 -13.01 -0.93 10.92
CA ILE A 272 -14.41 -0.50 10.75
C ILE A 272 -15.02 -0.05 12.07
N ASP A 273 -14.84 -0.82 13.14
CA ASP A 273 -15.41 -0.51 14.45
C ASP A 273 -14.86 0.82 15.00
N THR A 274 -13.56 1.06 14.82
CA THR A 274 -12.93 2.31 15.25
C THR A 274 -13.46 3.51 14.48
N LEU A 275 -13.61 3.41 13.15
CA LEU A 275 -14.19 4.49 12.34
C LEU A 275 -15.64 4.76 12.75
N ARG A 276 -16.47 3.74 12.94
CA ARG A 276 -17.88 3.87 13.37
C ARG A 276 -18.00 4.50 14.75
N ASN A 277 -17.18 4.09 15.70
CA ASN A 277 -17.16 4.65 17.05
C ASN A 277 -16.77 6.13 17.07
N ASN A 278 -16.09 6.61 16.03
CA ASN A 278 -15.77 8.03 15.81
C ASN A 278 -16.74 8.72 14.84
N ASN A 279 -17.94 8.17 14.66
CA ASN A 279 -19.02 8.72 13.82
C ASN A 279 -18.66 8.88 12.34
N VAL A 280 -17.70 8.12 11.84
CA VAL A 280 -17.36 8.08 10.42
C VAL A 280 -18.28 7.06 9.73
N ASN A 281 -19.39 7.56 9.17
CA ASN A 281 -20.40 6.78 8.45
C ASN A 281 -20.26 7.00 6.94
N VAL A 282 -19.18 6.55 6.35
CA VAL A 282 -18.90 6.66 4.92
C VAL A 282 -18.78 5.28 4.28
N LEU A 283 -18.84 5.24 2.96
CA LEU A 283 -18.55 4.01 2.22
C LEU A 283 -17.09 3.62 2.45
N ILE A 284 -16.88 2.38 2.94
CA ILE A 284 -15.56 1.78 3.08
C ILE A 284 -15.40 0.76 1.97
N ILE A 285 -14.45 1.00 1.05
CA ILE A 285 -14.15 0.12 -0.06
C ILE A 285 -12.91 -0.71 0.32
N SER A 286 -13.10 -2.03 0.36
CA SER A 286 -12.02 -3.00 0.55
C SER A 286 -12.11 -4.02 -0.59
N ASP A 287 -11.85 -3.54 -1.81
CA ASP A 287 -11.86 -4.38 -3.01
C ASP A 287 -10.45 -4.83 -3.43
N SER A 288 -10.41 -5.74 -4.40
CA SER A 288 -9.18 -6.31 -4.93
C SER A 288 -8.74 -5.68 -6.26
N ASP A 289 -9.37 -4.58 -6.69
CA ASP A 289 -8.97 -3.89 -7.92
C ASP A 289 -7.49 -3.52 -7.89
N ASP A 290 -6.82 -3.67 -9.01
CA ASP A 290 -5.43 -3.27 -9.13
C ASP A 290 -5.31 -1.75 -8.89
N PRO A 291 -4.45 -1.28 -7.97
CA PRO A 291 -4.29 0.15 -7.71
C PRO A 291 -3.95 0.97 -8.96
N ALA A 292 -3.28 0.37 -9.94
CA ALA A 292 -2.94 1.03 -11.20
C ALA A 292 -4.17 1.56 -11.97
N ILE A 293 -5.39 1.03 -11.75
CA ILE A 293 -6.61 1.59 -12.36
C ILE A 293 -6.80 3.08 -12.01
N GLY A 294 -6.21 3.56 -10.92
CA GLY A 294 -6.25 4.97 -10.55
C GLY A 294 -5.66 5.90 -11.60
N GLY A 295 -4.63 5.46 -12.35
CA GLY A 295 -4.07 6.22 -13.46
C GLY A 295 -5.09 6.46 -14.58
N TYR A 296 -5.98 5.50 -14.85
CA TYR A 296 -7.10 5.68 -15.75
C TYR A 296 -8.06 6.79 -15.28
N PHE A 297 -8.44 6.77 -14.00
CA PHE A 297 -9.32 7.80 -13.45
C PHE A 297 -8.68 9.19 -13.41
N ILE A 298 -7.36 9.27 -13.24
CA ILE A 298 -6.61 10.53 -13.39
C ILE A 298 -6.69 11.03 -14.84
N ALA A 299 -6.47 10.15 -15.83
CA ALA A 299 -6.59 10.51 -17.25
C ALA A 299 -8.01 10.96 -17.62
N LYS A 300 -9.03 10.27 -17.12
CA LYS A 300 -10.45 10.63 -17.31
C LYS A 300 -10.77 11.98 -16.70
N LYS A 301 -10.29 12.29 -15.50
CA LYS A 301 -10.48 13.60 -14.84
C LYS A 301 -9.80 14.74 -15.62
N LYS A 302 -8.73 14.43 -16.36
CA LYS A 302 -8.03 15.36 -17.25
C LYS A 302 -8.66 15.47 -18.66
N ASN A 303 -9.74 14.73 -18.93
CA ASN A 303 -10.40 14.63 -20.25
C ASN A 303 -9.46 14.17 -21.38
N LEU A 304 -8.56 13.22 -21.09
CA LEU A 304 -7.61 12.68 -22.06
C LEU A 304 -8.12 11.40 -22.73
N ILE A 305 -9.04 10.71 -22.05
CA ILE A 305 -9.65 9.46 -22.51
C ILE A 305 -11.16 9.47 -22.22
#